data_d31cb30e06ff36cfdd3e5eb9ecc3fb00
#
_entry.id   d31cb30e06ff36cfdd3e5eb9ecc3fb00
#
_cell.length_a   1.000
_cell.length_b   1.000
_cell.length_c   1.000
_cell.angle_alpha   90.00
_cell.angle_beta   90.00
_cell.angle_gamma   90.00
#
_symmetry.space_group_name_H-M   'P 1'
#
loop_
_entity.id
_entity.type
_entity.pdbx_description
1 polymer ?
#
loop_
_entity_poly.entity_id
_entity_poly.type
_entity_poly.pdbx_seq_one_letter_code
_entity_poly.pdbx_strand_id
1 'polypeptide(L)'
;MNTGDLIEDFALPDQEGEIRKLSQLLESGPVVLFFYPAAMTSGCTAESCHFRDLATEFKTAGAQRVGISTDDVAKQKQFSELHHFDYPLLADVAGVVAKQFGVKRRFGPLPVKRHTFVIGTDHRLLAEISSEFNMASHADKALEVLNGS
;
A
#
# COMPACT_ATOMS: atom_id res chain seq x y z
N MET A 1 -9.74 12.30 -4.66
CA MET A 1 -8.29 12.52 -4.55
C MET A 1 -7.70 12.53 -5.94
N ASN A 2 -6.95 13.57 -6.26
CA ASN A 2 -6.39 13.77 -7.60
C ASN A 2 -4.87 13.93 -7.55
N THR A 3 -4.20 13.64 -8.65
CA THR A 3 -2.75 13.87 -8.78
C THR A 3 -2.42 15.31 -8.43
N GLY A 4 -1.41 15.51 -7.59
CA GLY A 4 -0.99 16.82 -7.07
C GLY A 4 -1.63 17.19 -5.74
N ASP A 5 -2.67 16.49 -5.30
CA ASP A 5 -3.31 16.75 -4.01
C ASP A 5 -2.34 16.45 -2.85
N LEU A 6 -2.40 17.29 -1.82
CA LEU A 6 -1.64 17.08 -0.60
C LEU A 6 -2.31 15.97 0.21
N ILE A 7 -1.51 15.00 0.63
CA ILE A 7 -1.98 13.86 1.42
C ILE A 7 -1.78 14.17 2.91
N GLU A 8 -2.86 14.13 3.68
CA GLU A 8 -2.78 14.30 5.13
C GLU A 8 -2.00 13.14 5.76
N ASP A 9 -1.23 13.44 6.79
CA ASP A 9 -0.49 12.42 7.53
C ASP A 9 -1.44 11.45 8.21
N PHE A 10 -0.99 10.22 8.39
CA PHE A 10 -1.72 9.22 9.16
C PHE A 10 -0.72 8.35 9.93
N ALA A 11 -1.22 7.66 10.95
CA ALA A 11 -0.42 6.75 11.75
C ALA A 11 -1.20 5.46 11.96
N LEU A 12 -0.58 4.32 11.65
CA LEU A 12 -1.17 3.00 11.81
C LEU A 12 -0.11 2.01 12.31
N PRO A 13 -0.52 0.98 13.06
CA PRO A 13 0.42 -0.08 13.44
C PRO A 13 0.76 -0.95 12.24
N ASP A 14 2.01 -1.38 12.17
CA ASP A 14 2.45 -2.36 11.20
C ASP A 14 2.24 -3.79 11.75
N GLN A 15 2.75 -4.81 11.04
CA GLN A 15 2.61 -6.22 11.43
C GLN A 15 3.35 -6.57 12.73
N GLU A 16 4.25 -5.72 13.18
CA GLU A 16 4.95 -5.90 14.47
C GLU A 16 4.32 -5.07 15.59
N GLY A 17 3.22 -4.35 15.29
CA GLY A 17 2.54 -3.48 16.25
C GLY A 17 3.21 -2.13 16.42
N GLU A 18 4.24 -1.82 15.65
CA GLU A 18 4.91 -0.52 15.70
C GLU A 18 4.12 0.51 14.90
N ILE A 19 3.96 1.70 15.47
CA ILE A 19 3.24 2.78 14.80
C ILE A 19 4.10 3.37 13.69
N ARG A 20 3.56 3.38 12.47
CA ARG A 20 4.18 3.98 11.29
C ARG A 20 3.39 5.21 10.88
N LYS A 21 4.09 6.33 10.72
CA LYS A 21 3.49 7.56 10.20
C LYS A 21 3.91 7.76 8.76
N LEU A 22 2.98 8.22 7.93
CA LEU A 22 3.30 8.52 6.53
C LEU A 22 4.45 9.54 6.42
N SER A 23 4.44 10.57 7.26
CA SER A 23 5.50 11.59 7.28
C SER A 23 6.88 11.00 7.55
N GLN A 24 6.96 10.01 8.45
CA GLN A 24 8.22 9.33 8.75
C GLN A 24 8.67 8.44 7.59
N LEU A 25 7.76 7.73 6.97
CA LEU A 25 8.06 6.89 5.81
C LEU A 25 8.59 7.72 4.65
N LEU A 26 8.00 8.89 4.41
CA LEU A 26 8.40 9.78 3.32
C LEU A 26 9.78 10.42 3.52
N GLU A 27 10.34 10.39 4.72
CA GLU A 27 11.71 10.85 4.98
C GLU A 27 12.74 9.99 4.23
N SER A 28 12.42 8.71 3.96
CA SER A 28 13.32 7.78 3.28
C SER A 28 13.09 7.69 1.77
N GLY A 29 12.09 8.37 1.23
CA GLY A 29 11.77 8.38 -0.20
C GLY A 29 10.28 8.30 -0.47
N PRO A 30 9.86 8.32 -1.75
CA PRO A 30 8.46 8.14 -2.12
C PRO A 30 7.88 6.84 -1.56
N VAL A 31 6.58 6.84 -1.28
CA VAL A 31 5.87 5.68 -0.75
C VAL A 31 4.87 5.18 -1.79
N VAL A 32 4.94 3.90 -2.10
CA VAL A 32 3.93 3.19 -2.89
C VAL A 32 3.03 2.47 -1.89
N LEU A 33 1.84 3.02 -1.67
CA LEU A 33 0.86 2.50 -0.71
C LEU A 33 -0.20 1.71 -1.47
N PHE A 34 -0.23 0.40 -1.27
CA PHE A 34 -1.22 -0.43 -1.96
C PHE A 34 -2.26 -0.99 -1.00
N PHE A 35 -3.51 -0.61 -1.27
CA PHE A 35 -4.68 -1.13 -0.53
C PHE A 35 -5.10 -2.46 -1.14
N TYR A 36 -5.35 -3.45 -0.27
CA TYR A 36 -5.88 -4.74 -0.69
C TYR A 36 -7.05 -5.14 0.21
N PRO A 37 -8.05 -5.86 -0.35
CA PRO A 37 -9.28 -6.17 0.39
C PRO A 37 -9.10 -7.04 1.63
N ALA A 38 -8.26 -8.08 1.54
CA ALA A 38 -8.09 -9.00 2.67
C ALA A 38 -6.80 -9.80 2.56
N ALA A 39 -6.03 -9.86 3.64
CA ALA A 39 -4.84 -10.69 3.75
C ALA A 39 -5.22 -12.17 3.54
N MET A 40 -4.27 -12.97 3.03
CA MET A 40 -4.42 -14.42 2.84
C MET A 40 -5.38 -14.84 1.71
N THR A 41 -5.98 -13.90 0.99
CA THR A 41 -6.77 -14.23 -0.21
C THR A 41 -5.86 -14.39 -1.43
N SER A 42 -6.29 -15.13 -2.46
CA SER A 42 -5.44 -15.45 -3.60
C SER A 42 -5.00 -14.22 -4.39
N GLY A 43 -5.91 -13.27 -4.66
CA GLY A 43 -5.58 -12.04 -5.40
C GLY A 43 -4.64 -11.14 -4.61
N CYS A 44 -4.89 -10.95 -3.32
CA CYS A 44 -4.05 -10.12 -2.47
C CYS A 44 -2.67 -10.76 -2.27
N THR A 45 -2.60 -12.08 -2.17
CA THR A 45 -1.35 -12.81 -2.10
C THR A 45 -0.53 -12.62 -3.38
N ALA A 46 -1.15 -12.76 -4.54
CA ALA A 46 -0.47 -12.56 -5.83
C ALA A 46 0.09 -11.14 -5.96
N GLU A 47 -0.70 -10.12 -5.63
CA GLU A 47 -0.27 -8.73 -5.67
C GLU A 47 0.89 -8.47 -4.70
N SER A 48 0.75 -8.90 -3.45
CA SER A 48 1.74 -8.66 -2.41
C SER A 48 3.06 -9.38 -2.68
N CYS A 49 2.99 -10.60 -3.22
CA CYS A 49 4.18 -11.34 -3.62
C CYS A 49 4.88 -10.70 -4.83
N HIS A 50 4.12 -10.10 -5.75
CA HIS A 50 4.70 -9.37 -6.87
C HIS A 50 5.47 -8.14 -6.37
N PHE A 51 4.90 -7.37 -5.44
CA PHE A 51 5.60 -6.27 -4.78
C PHE A 51 6.87 -6.77 -4.07
N ARG A 52 6.79 -7.91 -3.39
CA ARG A 52 7.97 -8.53 -2.73
C ARG A 52 9.07 -8.83 -3.74
N ASP A 53 8.71 -9.44 -4.87
CA ASP A 53 9.66 -9.91 -5.88
C ASP A 53 10.36 -8.75 -6.59
N LEU A 54 9.78 -7.55 -6.54
CA LEU A 54 10.35 -6.35 -7.16
C LEU A 54 11.15 -5.49 -6.17
N ALA A 55 11.66 -6.07 -5.08
CA ALA A 55 12.41 -5.35 -4.04
C ALA A 55 13.58 -4.55 -4.61
N THR A 56 14.37 -5.14 -5.51
CA THR A 56 15.52 -4.49 -6.12
C THR A 56 15.12 -3.30 -6.98
N GLU A 57 14.05 -3.46 -7.77
CA GLU A 57 13.53 -2.42 -8.67
C GLU A 57 13.04 -1.21 -7.87
N PHE A 58 12.31 -1.44 -6.76
CA PHE A 58 11.84 -0.36 -5.89
C PHE A 58 13.00 0.31 -5.15
N LYS A 59 13.98 -0.46 -4.70
CA LYS A 59 15.19 0.08 -4.07
C LYS A 59 15.95 0.98 -5.03
N THR A 60 16.12 0.54 -6.28
CA THR A 60 16.78 1.32 -7.33
C THR A 60 16.04 2.62 -7.61
N ALA A 61 14.70 2.60 -7.58
CA ALA A 61 13.88 3.79 -7.74
C ALA A 61 13.86 4.70 -6.50
N GLY A 62 14.46 4.25 -5.39
CA GLY A 62 14.50 5.01 -4.14
C GLY A 62 13.17 5.03 -3.39
N ALA A 63 12.23 4.15 -3.73
CA ALA A 63 10.88 4.15 -3.20
C ALA A 63 10.62 3.00 -2.23
N GLN A 64 9.66 3.20 -1.35
CA GLN A 64 9.24 2.23 -0.37
C GLN A 64 7.91 1.60 -0.76
N ARG A 65 7.75 0.32 -0.44
CA ARG A 65 6.51 -0.43 -0.63
C ARG A 65 5.81 -0.55 0.72
N VAL A 66 4.52 -0.23 0.76
CA VAL A 66 3.72 -0.32 1.99
C VAL A 66 2.36 -0.91 1.64
N GLY A 67 2.03 -2.06 2.21
CA GLY A 67 0.72 -2.66 2.06
C GLY A 67 -0.22 -2.20 3.17
N ILE A 68 -1.52 -2.15 2.89
CA ILE A 68 -2.52 -1.74 3.87
C ILE A 68 -3.85 -2.45 3.62
N SER A 69 -4.45 -2.95 4.68
CA SER A 69 -5.79 -3.55 4.65
C SER A 69 -6.50 -3.29 5.98
N THR A 70 -7.77 -3.70 6.07
CA THR A 70 -8.54 -3.62 7.32
C THR A 70 -8.31 -4.82 8.24
N ASP A 71 -7.40 -5.72 7.89
CA ASP A 71 -7.01 -6.82 8.75
C ASP A 71 -6.26 -6.29 9.99
N ASP A 72 -6.34 -7.03 11.10
CA ASP A 72 -5.65 -6.65 12.34
C ASP A 72 -4.14 -6.95 12.26
N VAL A 73 -3.41 -6.50 13.27
CA VAL A 73 -1.95 -6.68 13.35
C VAL A 73 -1.57 -8.16 13.29
N ALA A 74 -2.28 -9.03 14.01
CA ALA A 74 -1.99 -10.45 14.04
C ALA A 74 -2.13 -11.09 12.65
N LYS A 75 -3.17 -10.72 11.91
CA LYS A 75 -3.41 -11.23 10.56
C LYS A 75 -2.34 -10.72 9.58
N GLN A 76 -1.98 -9.46 9.66
CA GLN A 76 -0.91 -8.88 8.85
C GLN A 76 0.44 -9.56 9.14
N LYS A 77 0.72 -9.84 10.40
CA LYS A 77 1.94 -10.55 10.79
C LYS A 77 1.98 -11.96 10.20
N GLN A 78 0.88 -12.70 10.29
CA GLN A 78 0.76 -14.04 9.72
C GLN A 78 0.99 -14.01 8.21
N PHE A 79 0.40 -13.05 7.52
CA PHE A 79 0.53 -12.87 6.08
C PHE A 79 1.99 -12.57 5.70
N SER A 80 2.61 -11.63 6.40
CA SER A 80 4.01 -11.24 6.17
C SER A 80 4.98 -12.39 6.39
N GLU A 81 4.84 -13.12 7.49
CA GLU A 81 5.72 -14.25 7.82
C GLU A 81 5.58 -15.40 6.82
N LEU A 82 4.34 -15.70 6.42
CA LEU A 82 4.08 -16.80 5.49
C LEU A 82 4.76 -16.58 4.13
N HIS A 83 4.80 -15.35 3.67
CA HIS A 83 5.33 -15.02 2.34
C HIS A 83 6.65 -14.26 2.38
N HIS A 84 7.24 -14.07 3.56
CA HIS A 84 8.53 -13.39 3.74
C HIS A 84 8.56 -11.99 3.13
N PHE A 85 7.53 -11.18 3.42
CA PHE A 85 7.52 -9.79 2.94
C PHE A 85 8.55 -8.95 3.66
N ASP A 86 9.30 -8.14 2.91
CA ASP A 86 10.36 -7.26 3.41
C ASP A 86 9.93 -5.81 3.53
N TYR A 87 8.62 -5.55 3.59
CA TYR A 87 8.05 -4.22 3.70
C TYR A 87 6.90 -4.23 4.72
N PRO A 88 6.53 -3.05 5.28
CA PRO A 88 5.47 -3.01 6.28
C PRO A 88 4.08 -3.26 5.71
N LEU A 89 3.25 -3.95 6.49
CA LEU A 89 1.83 -4.14 6.23
C LEU A 89 1.08 -3.41 7.33
N LEU A 90 0.31 -2.37 6.98
CA LEU A 90 -0.40 -1.54 7.95
C LEU A 90 -1.80 -2.11 8.24
N ALA A 91 -2.17 -2.08 9.51
CA ALA A 91 -3.47 -2.56 9.97
C ALA A 91 -4.42 -1.37 10.17
N ASP A 92 -5.30 -1.14 9.20
CA ASP A 92 -6.32 -0.09 9.21
C ASP A 92 -7.67 -0.68 9.61
N VAL A 93 -7.75 -1.23 10.83
CA VAL A 93 -8.89 -2.04 11.30
C VAL A 93 -10.22 -1.30 11.18
N ALA A 94 -10.25 -0.03 11.53
CA ALA A 94 -11.46 0.77 11.46
C ALA A 94 -11.75 1.33 10.05
N GLY A 95 -10.83 1.17 9.11
CA GLY A 95 -10.98 1.68 7.75
C GLY A 95 -10.88 3.20 7.64
N VAL A 96 -10.23 3.86 8.61
CA VAL A 96 -10.11 5.32 8.65
C VAL A 96 -9.25 5.83 7.49
N VAL A 97 -8.10 5.19 7.25
CA VAL A 97 -7.21 5.58 6.16
C VAL A 97 -7.81 5.20 4.80
N ALA A 98 -8.48 4.04 4.72
CA ALA A 98 -9.20 3.65 3.51
C ALA A 98 -10.27 4.72 3.15
N LYS A 99 -10.95 5.26 4.14
CA LYS A 99 -11.92 6.34 3.93
C LYS A 99 -11.23 7.64 3.48
N GLN A 100 -10.10 7.96 4.10
CA GLN A 100 -9.28 9.13 3.73
C GLN A 100 -8.88 9.10 2.25
N PHE A 101 -8.51 7.92 1.73
CA PHE A 101 -8.11 7.74 0.34
C PHE A 101 -9.29 7.43 -0.60
N GLY A 102 -10.51 7.38 -0.09
CA GLY A 102 -11.70 7.16 -0.91
C GLY A 102 -11.87 5.74 -1.44
N VAL A 103 -11.21 4.76 -0.82
CA VAL A 103 -11.25 3.36 -1.28
C VAL A 103 -12.08 2.43 -0.38
N LYS A 104 -12.66 2.95 0.69
CA LYS A 104 -13.53 2.16 1.56
C LYS A 104 -14.85 1.86 0.84
N ARG A 105 -15.20 0.57 0.72
CA ARG A 105 -16.45 0.17 0.08
C ARG A 105 -17.63 0.38 1.03
N ARG A 106 -18.75 0.86 0.48
CA ARG A 106 -20.03 0.96 1.21
C ARG A 106 -20.85 -0.32 1.11
N PHE A 107 -20.67 -1.06 0.01
CA PHE A 107 -21.48 -2.25 -0.31
C PHE A 107 -20.58 -3.38 -0.80
N GLY A 108 -21.09 -4.61 -0.66
CA GLY A 108 -20.40 -5.79 -1.12
C GLY A 108 -19.58 -6.49 -0.02
N PRO A 109 -19.04 -7.68 -0.32
CA PRO A 109 -18.36 -8.50 0.69
C PRO A 109 -16.95 -8.03 1.04
N LEU A 110 -16.31 -7.22 0.18
CA LEU A 110 -14.95 -6.76 0.40
C LEU A 110 -14.95 -5.37 1.02
N PRO A 111 -14.12 -5.11 2.07
CA PRO A 111 -14.17 -3.85 2.81
C PRO A 111 -13.54 -2.67 2.06
N VAL A 112 -12.56 -2.91 1.17
CA VAL A 112 -11.87 -1.86 0.43
C VAL A 112 -11.68 -2.25 -1.02
N LYS A 113 -11.51 -1.21 -1.86
CA LYS A 113 -11.16 -1.39 -3.28
C LYS A 113 -9.65 -1.61 -3.41
N ARG A 114 -9.26 -2.34 -4.45
CA ARG A 114 -7.84 -2.56 -4.77
C ARG A 114 -7.30 -1.36 -5.53
N HIS A 115 -6.62 -0.47 -4.82
CA HIS A 115 -6.01 0.74 -5.37
C HIS A 115 -4.60 0.92 -4.83
N THR A 116 -3.71 1.46 -5.65
CA THR A 116 -2.34 1.78 -5.26
C THR A 116 -2.09 3.27 -5.47
N PHE A 117 -1.49 3.91 -4.48
CA PHE A 117 -1.18 5.34 -4.51
C PHE A 117 0.33 5.53 -4.44
N VAL A 118 0.87 6.31 -5.37
CA VAL A 118 2.28 6.70 -5.34
C VAL A 118 2.36 8.11 -4.75
N ILE A 119 3.02 8.25 -3.62
CA ILE A 119 3.08 9.49 -2.84
C ILE A 119 4.51 10.01 -2.85
N GLY A 120 4.69 11.26 -3.28
CA GLY A 120 6.01 11.90 -3.31
C GLY A 120 6.48 12.37 -1.94
N THR A 121 7.77 12.65 -1.83
CA THR A 121 8.39 13.12 -0.58
C THR A 121 7.85 14.48 -0.12
N ASP A 122 7.20 15.23 -1.00
CA ASP A 122 6.50 16.48 -0.71
C ASP A 122 5.07 16.26 -0.19
N HIS A 123 4.68 15.02 0.11
CA HIS A 123 3.35 14.62 0.56
C HIS A 123 2.26 14.77 -0.52
N ARG A 124 2.64 14.91 -1.78
CA ARG A 124 1.67 15.05 -2.87
C ARG A 124 1.49 13.75 -3.62
N LEU A 125 0.26 13.50 -4.05
CA LEU A 125 -0.07 12.32 -4.84
C LEU A 125 0.55 12.43 -6.23
N LEU A 126 1.37 11.47 -6.61
CA LEU A 126 1.98 11.38 -7.93
C LEU A 126 1.12 10.60 -8.91
N ALA A 127 0.48 9.52 -8.44
CA ALA A 127 -0.38 8.69 -9.28
C ALA A 127 -1.28 7.80 -8.43
N GLU A 128 -2.41 7.40 -9.03
CA GLU A 128 -3.33 6.40 -8.49
C GLU A 128 -3.50 5.29 -9.53
N ILE A 129 -3.38 4.05 -9.10
CA ILE A 129 -3.51 2.87 -9.95
C ILE A 129 -4.69 2.04 -9.44
N SER A 130 -5.62 1.72 -10.33
CA SER A 130 -6.82 0.97 -10.01
C SER A 130 -6.96 -0.24 -10.92
N SER A 131 -6.99 -1.44 -10.35
CA SER A 131 -7.29 -2.67 -11.06
C SER A 131 -7.70 -3.75 -10.07
N GLU A 132 -8.89 -4.34 -10.29
CA GLU A 132 -9.38 -5.44 -9.45
C GLU A 132 -8.91 -6.80 -9.96
N PHE A 133 -8.51 -6.89 -11.24
CA PHE A 133 -8.25 -8.17 -11.89
C PHE A 133 -6.78 -8.37 -12.30
N ASN A 134 -6.07 -7.31 -12.65
CA ASN A 134 -4.66 -7.40 -13.01
C ASN A 134 -3.79 -7.06 -11.81
N MET A 135 -3.41 -8.08 -11.05
CA MET A 135 -2.65 -7.90 -9.80
C MET A 135 -1.25 -7.35 -10.03
N ALA A 136 -0.61 -7.73 -11.14
CA ALA A 136 0.74 -7.26 -11.46
C ALA A 136 0.78 -5.79 -11.85
N SER A 137 -0.31 -5.23 -12.39
CA SER A 137 -0.31 -3.85 -12.87
C SER A 137 -0.04 -2.82 -11.79
N HIS A 138 -0.40 -3.11 -10.53
CA HIS A 138 -0.21 -2.18 -9.42
C HIS A 138 1.28 -1.85 -9.21
N ALA A 139 2.12 -2.86 -9.08
CA ALA A 139 3.55 -2.66 -8.88
C ALA A 139 4.23 -2.15 -10.15
N ASP A 140 3.89 -2.71 -11.30
CA ASP A 140 4.52 -2.36 -12.56
C ASP A 140 4.27 -0.90 -12.94
N LYS A 141 3.01 -0.44 -12.80
CA LYS A 141 2.66 0.97 -13.10
C LYS A 141 3.24 1.94 -12.10
N ALA A 142 3.33 1.54 -10.82
CA ALA A 142 3.99 2.35 -9.80
C ALA A 142 5.46 2.58 -10.15
N LEU A 143 6.16 1.54 -10.59
CA LEU A 143 7.55 1.65 -11.03
C LEU A 143 7.68 2.55 -12.26
N GLU A 144 6.76 2.46 -13.23
CA GLU A 144 6.76 3.34 -14.40
C GLU A 144 6.67 4.82 -13.98
N VAL A 145 5.78 5.14 -13.05
CA VAL A 145 5.61 6.51 -12.52
C VAL A 145 6.89 6.98 -11.86
N LEU A 146 7.49 6.15 -11.01
CA LEU A 146 8.71 6.50 -10.29
C LEU A 146 9.91 6.70 -11.21
N ASN A 147 10.05 5.85 -12.22
CA ASN A 147 11.17 5.90 -13.16
C ASN A 147 11.01 6.99 -14.23
N GLY A 148 9.78 7.44 -14.46
CA GLY A 148 9.48 8.50 -15.42
C GLY A 148 9.54 9.92 -14.86
N SER A 149 9.73 10.04 -13.56
CA SER A 149 9.72 11.35 -12.89
C SER A 149 11.10 11.89 -12.63
#